data_ce3637145c1985797c410f6cb54b072f
#
_entry.id   ce3637145c1985797c410f6cb54b072f
#
_cell.length_a   1.000
_cell.length_b   1.000
_cell.length_c   1.000
_cell.angle_alpha   90.00
_cell.angle_beta   90.00
_cell.angle_gamma   90.00
#
_symmetry.space_group_name_H-M   'P 1'
#
loop_
_entity.id
_entity.type
_entity.pdbx_description
1 polymer ?
#
loop_
_entity_poly.entity_id
_entity_poly.type
_entity_poly.pdbx_seq_one_letter_code
_entity_poly.pdbx_strand_id
1 'polypeptide(L)'
;MLNKILYFILLSIFLTQVSRAQIKNDIVTNLDNTESINFSFVQSTNNKQENGECLLLFPGKLKCNYNDRYPKELIISGKTLTITLKKNKKINTYYYPISKSPFLKILDKGELKKIIHSSEIEYINNKISLKYIDSKNQTIFLLFDKNSFDLLGWLINDQFNNEIKFLININSKNNVIEKDTFKHPKFNN
;
A
#
# COMPACT_ATOMS: atom_id res chain seq x y z
N MET A 1 -48.91 -10.25 8.34
CA MET A 1 -47.79 -9.75 9.11
C MET A 1 -46.46 -10.30 8.59
N LEU A 2 -46.37 -11.58 8.32
CA LEU A 2 -45.14 -12.26 7.86
C LEU A 2 -44.53 -11.63 6.58
N ASN A 3 -45.35 -11.31 5.58
CA ASN A 3 -44.89 -10.71 4.32
C ASN A 3 -44.30 -9.29 4.49
N LYS A 4 -44.79 -8.50 5.44
CA LYS A 4 -44.24 -7.16 5.72
C LYS A 4 -42.89 -7.25 6.42
N ILE A 5 -42.70 -8.22 7.31
CA ILE A 5 -41.42 -8.47 7.99
C ILE A 5 -40.37 -8.94 6.98
N LEU A 6 -40.75 -9.86 6.08
CA LEU A 6 -39.85 -10.33 5.02
C LEU A 6 -39.41 -9.23 4.08
N TYR A 7 -40.33 -8.31 3.74
CA TYR A 7 -40.01 -7.13 2.90
C TYR A 7 -39.04 -6.15 3.59
N PHE A 8 -39.22 -5.93 4.90
CA PHE A 8 -38.29 -5.11 5.69
C PHE A 8 -36.89 -5.72 5.79
N ILE A 9 -36.79 -7.04 5.96
CA ILE A 9 -35.52 -7.76 6.02
C ILE A 9 -34.80 -7.68 4.65
N LEU A 10 -35.52 -7.90 3.54
CA LEU A 10 -34.96 -7.78 2.19
C LEU A 10 -34.48 -6.34 1.90
N LEU A 11 -35.23 -5.32 2.28
CA LEU A 11 -34.89 -3.92 2.09
C LEU A 11 -33.63 -3.54 2.90
N SER A 12 -33.48 -4.03 4.14
CA SER A 12 -32.32 -3.77 4.98
C SER A 12 -31.02 -4.36 4.43
N ILE A 13 -31.08 -5.55 3.81
CA ILE A 13 -29.94 -6.19 3.14
C ILE A 13 -29.49 -5.37 1.92
N PHE A 14 -30.44 -4.82 1.16
CA PHE A 14 -30.13 -3.98 -0.01
C PHE A 14 -29.43 -2.68 0.36
N LEU A 15 -29.84 -2.02 1.43
CA LEU A 15 -29.27 -0.77 1.93
C LEU A 15 -27.81 -0.93 2.38
N THR A 16 -27.45 -2.08 2.99
CA THR A 16 -26.06 -2.33 3.43
C THR A 16 -25.10 -2.59 2.28
N GLN A 17 -25.56 -3.17 1.19
CA GLN A 17 -24.75 -3.42 0.00
C GLN A 17 -24.40 -2.12 -0.75
N VAL A 18 -25.35 -1.19 -0.86
CA VAL A 18 -25.13 0.12 -1.48
C VAL A 18 -24.07 0.90 -0.71
N SER A 19 -24.13 0.89 0.62
CA SER A 19 -23.13 1.59 1.46
C SER A 19 -21.70 1.04 1.26
N ARG A 20 -21.51 -0.28 1.13
CA ARG A 20 -20.19 -0.88 0.90
C ARG A 20 -19.62 -0.56 -0.48
N ALA A 21 -20.44 -0.57 -1.51
CA ALA A 21 -20.03 -0.18 -2.86
C ALA A 21 -19.61 1.31 -2.91
N GLN A 22 -20.34 2.17 -2.22
CA GLN A 22 -20.00 3.60 -2.12
C GLN A 22 -18.64 3.83 -1.49
N ILE A 23 -18.32 3.17 -0.37
CA ILE A 23 -17.02 3.28 0.30
C ILE A 23 -15.86 2.92 -0.63
N LYS A 24 -15.98 1.85 -1.41
CA LYS A 24 -14.96 1.47 -2.39
C LYS A 24 -14.78 2.52 -3.47
N ASN A 25 -15.88 3.10 -3.95
CA ASN A 25 -15.86 4.18 -4.93
C ASN A 25 -15.19 5.45 -4.37
N ASP A 26 -15.44 5.79 -3.11
CA ASP A 26 -14.82 6.94 -2.46
C ASP A 26 -13.31 6.75 -2.30
N ILE A 27 -12.85 5.54 -1.92
CA ILE A 27 -11.43 5.18 -1.88
C ILE A 27 -10.80 5.29 -3.29
N VAL A 28 -11.46 4.76 -4.31
CA VAL A 28 -10.98 4.84 -5.71
C VAL A 28 -10.91 6.28 -6.18
N THR A 29 -11.91 7.10 -5.87
CA THR A 29 -11.93 8.53 -6.22
C THR A 29 -10.78 9.29 -5.57
N ASN A 30 -10.52 9.04 -4.28
CA ASN A 30 -9.36 9.63 -3.59
C ASN A 30 -8.02 9.18 -4.23
N LEU A 31 -7.91 7.89 -4.57
CA LEU A 31 -6.74 7.34 -5.26
C LEU A 31 -6.54 7.99 -6.64
N ASP A 32 -7.61 8.21 -7.41
CA ASP A 32 -7.53 8.84 -8.74
C ASP A 32 -7.04 10.28 -8.67
N ASN A 33 -7.47 11.01 -7.65
CA ASN A 33 -7.06 12.39 -7.39
C ASN A 33 -5.66 12.50 -6.75
N THR A 34 -4.98 11.39 -6.49
CA THR A 34 -3.65 11.36 -5.86
C THR A 34 -2.59 11.03 -6.89
N GLU A 35 -1.75 11.99 -7.26
CA GLU A 35 -0.63 11.80 -8.20
C GLU A 35 0.64 11.39 -7.47
N SER A 36 0.91 12.01 -6.32
CA SER A 36 2.09 11.72 -5.51
C SER A 36 1.78 11.77 -4.03
N ILE A 37 2.57 11.03 -3.25
CA ILE A 37 2.47 10.99 -1.78
C ILE A 37 3.87 11.04 -1.19
N ASN A 38 4.09 12.01 -0.29
CA ASN A 38 5.22 11.99 0.64
C ASN A 38 4.71 11.48 1.99
N PHE A 39 5.35 10.45 2.54
CA PHE A 39 4.91 9.84 3.79
C PHE A 39 6.08 9.29 4.61
N SER A 40 5.93 9.32 5.92
CA SER A 40 6.75 8.55 6.85
C SER A 40 6.12 7.18 7.06
N PHE A 41 6.95 6.17 7.38
CA PHE A 41 6.47 4.82 7.59
C PHE A 41 7.11 4.14 8.80
N VAL A 42 6.39 3.15 9.31
CA VAL A 42 6.89 2.15 10.26
C VAL A 42 6.58 0.78 9.66
N GLN A 43 7.63 -0.01 9.43
CA GLN A 43 7.54 -1.39 9.00
C GLN A 43 7.90 -2.31 10.15
N SER A 44 7.04 -3.26 10.47
CA SER A 44 7.31 -4.29 11.47
C SER A 44 7.27 -5.66 10.80
N THR A 45 8.27 -6.49 11.06
CA THR A 45 8.34 -7.88 10.60
C THR A 45 8.84 -8.71 11.77
N ASN A 46 8.00 -9.56 12.33
CA ASN A 46 8.28 -10.29 13.57
C ASN A 46 8.72 -9.29 14.67
N ASN A 47 9.92 -9.48 15.23
CA ASN A 47 10.49 -8.65 16.31
C ASN A 47 11.34 -7.48 15.80
N LYS A 48 11.39 -7.27 14.48
CA LYS A 48 12.17 -6.18 13.86
C LYS A 48 11.25 -5.05 13.43
N GLN A 49 11.61 -3.83 13.82
CA GLN A 49 10.96 -2.62 13.38
C GLN A 49 11.94 -1.73 12.63
N GLU A 50 11.52 -1.22 11.48
CA GLU A 50 12.25 -0.25 10.65
C GLU A 50 11.33 0.95 10.40
N ASN A 51 11.92 2.12 10.23
CA ASN A 51 11.18 3.33 9.91
C ASN A 51 11.92 4.15 8.86
N GLY A 52 11.24 5.12 8.28
CA GLY A 52 11.84 5.98 7.28
C GLY A 52 10.82 6.88 6.60
N GLU A 53 11.23 7.44 5.48
CA GLU A 53 10.42 8.31 4.66
C GLU A 53 10.40 7.81 3.22
N CYS A 54 9.24 7.91 2.58
CA CYS A 54 9.05 7.52 1.20
C CYS A 54 8.40 8.63 0.39
N LEU A 55 8.76 8.67 -0.88
CA LEU A 55 8.11 9.43 -1.91
C LEU A 55 7.56 8.47 -2.96
N LEU A 56 6.25 8.47 -3.14
CA LEU A 56 5.54 7.70 -4.16
C LEU A 56 5.06 8.65 -5.26
N LEU A 57 5.32 8.30 -6.51
CA LEU A 57 4.73 8.94 -7.68
C LEU A 57 4.05 7.88 -8.52
N PHE A 58 2.75 8.02 -8.69
CA PHE A 58 1.98 7.13 -9.54
C PHE A 58 2.22 7.42 -11.05
N PRO A 59 2.23 6.38 -11.89
CA PRO A 59 2.24 4.97 -11.54
C PRO A 59 3.65 4.44 -11.22
N GLY A 60 3.74 3.63 -10.14
CA GLY A 60 4.84 2.69 -9.96
C GLY A 60 6.25 3.24 -9.66
N LYS A 61 6.40 4.52 -9.27
CA LYS A 61 7.69 5.05 -8.84
C LYS A 61 7.71 5.26 -7.33
N LEU A 62 8.67 4.67 -6.64
CA LEU A 62 8.82 4.79 -5.19
C LEU A 62 10.30 5.00 -4.85
N LYS A 63 10.55 5.92 -3.95
CA LYS A 63 11.85 6.09 -3.30
C LYS A 63 11.64 6.10 -1.80
N CYS A 64 12.34 5.24 -1.05
CA CYS A 64 12.32 5.20 0.40
C CYS A 64 13.72 5.31 0.98
N ASN A 65 13.87 6.13 2.00
CA ASN A 65 15.05 6.24 2.82
C ASN A 65 14.73 5.66 4.20
N TYR A 66 15.45 4.63 4.61
CA TYR A 66 15.30 3.98 5.92
C TYR A 66 16.25 4.61 6.92
N ASN A 67 15.73 4.94 8.12
CA ASN A 67 16.46 5.57 9.22
C ASN A 67 17.05 4.52 10.17
N ASP A 68 17.73 3.51 9.64
CA ASP A 68 18.33 2.44 10.40
C ASP A 68 19.79 2.76 10.82
N ARG A 69 20.35 1.96 11.75
CA ARG A 69 21.78 2.01 12.07
C ARG A 69 22.66 1.89 10.82
N TYR A 70 22.20 1.19 9.82
CA TYR A 70 22.80 1.10 8.49
C TYR A 70 21.80 1.63 7.47
N PRO A 71 21.90 2.93 7.12
CA PRO A 71 20.95 3.55 6.20
C PRO A 71 20.84 2.76 4.89
N LYS A 72 19.60 2.50 4.50
CA LYS A 72 19.31 1.88 3.21
C LYS A 72 18.37 2.77 2.40
N GLU A 73 18.62 2.82 1.10
CA GLU A 73 17.75 3.48 0.13
C GLU A 73 17.12 2.42 -0.78
N LEU A 74 15.83 2.55 -1.00
CA LEU A 74 15.08 1.72 -1.93
C LEU A 74 14.53 2.60 -3.03
N ILE A 75 14.76 2.22 -4.30
CA ILE A 75 14.19 2.92 -5.45
C ILE A 75 13.49 1.91 -6.35
N ILE A 76 12.22 2.20 -6.67
CA ILE A 76 11.45 1.50 -7.68
C ILE A 76 11.21 2.48 -8.83
N SER A 77 11.58 2.09 -10.03
CA SER A 77 11.32 2.84 -11.25
C SER A 77 11.35 1.90 -12.45
N GLY A 78 10.35 1.99 -13.32
CA GLY A 78 10.17 1.04 -14.41
C GLY A 78 9.97 -0.39 -13.92
N LYS A 79 10.78 -1.34 -14.40
CA LYS A 79 10.68 -2.77 -14.03
C LYS A 79 11.71 -3.19 -12.99
N THR A 80 12.40 -2.25 -12.35
CA THR A 80 13.53 -2.50 -11.47
C THR A 80 13.28 -1.94 -10.08
N LEU A 81 13.63 -2.74 -9.09
CA LEU A 81 13.82 -2.34 -7.70
C LEU A 81 15.33 -2.32 -7.43
N THR A 82 15.85 -1.23 -6.88
CA THR A 82 17.21 -1.17 -6.33
C THR A 82 17.17 -0.99 -4.82
N ILE A 83 18.07 -1.68 -4.13
CA ILE A 83 18.32 -1.52 -2.70
C ILE A 83 19.78 -1.15 -2.52
N THR A 84 20.04 0.03 -1.99
CA THR A 84 21.39 0.52 -1.70
C THR A 84 21.62 0.51 -0.21
N LEU A 85 22.61 -0.25 0.24
CA LEU A 85 23.00 -0.34 1.65
C LEU A 85 24.29 0.45 1.88
N LYS A 86 24.30 1.32 2.90
CA LYS A 86 25.48 2.07 3.34
C LYS A 86 25.97 1.50 4.66
N LYS A 87 27.07 0.77 4.64
CA LYS A 87 27.65 0.15 5.85
C LYS A 87 29.17 0.36 5.87
N ASN A 88 29.72 0.94 6.96
CA ASN A 88 31.16 1.08 7.18
C ASN A 88 31.89 1.72 6.00
N LYS A 89 31.39 2.84 5.47
CA LYS A 89 31.88 3.53 4.26
C LYS A 89 31.79 2.72 2.95
N LYS A 90 31.25 1.50 2.98
CA LYS A 90 30.96 0.68 1.78
C LYS A 90 29.53 0.92 1.34
N ILE A 91 29.35 1.01 0.02
CA ILE A 91 28.03 1.14 -0.62
C ILE A 91 27.83 -0.10 -1.47
N ASN A 92 26.77 -0.86 -1.16
CA ASN A 92 26.37 -2.03 -1.94
C ASN A 92 25.01 -1.77 -2.55
N THR A 93 24.86 -1.94 -3.85
CA THR A 93 23.59 -1.79 -4.56
C THR A 93 23.16 -3.11 -5.17
N TYR A 94 21.94 -3.51 -4.89
CA TYR A 94 21.32 -4.74 -5.37
C TYR A 94 20.18 -4.39 -6.32
N TYR A 95 20.02 -5.15 -7.40
CA TYR A 95 19.01 -4.93 -8.43
C TYR A 95 18.09 -6.14 -8.51
N TYR A 96 16.79 -5.89 -8.45
CA TYR A 96 15.76 -6.95 -8.48
C TYR A 96 14.68 -6.60 -9.51
N PRO A 97 14.18 -7.58 -10.29
CA PRO A 97 13.02 -7.38 -11.14
C PRO A 97 11.76 -7.28 -10.27
N ILE A 98 10.93 -6.27 -10.53
CA ILE A 98 9.66 -6.03 -9.81
C ILE A 98 8.70 -7.23 -9.93
N SER A 99 8.74 -7.95 -11.05
CA SER A 99 7.87 -9.10 -11.30
C SER A 99 7.95 -10.21 -10.24
N LYS A 100 9.03 -10.25 -9.47
CA LYS A 100 9.22 -11.22 -8.38
C LYS A 100 8.55 -10.80 -7.05
N SER A 101 8.04 -9.57 -6.95
CA SER A 101 7.39 -9.08 -5.74
C SER A 101 5.91 -8.77 -5.98
N PRO A 102 5.00 -9.67 -5.62
CA PRO A 102 3.54 -9.47 -5.79
C PRO A 102 3.04 -8.22 -5.07
N PHE A 103 3.69 -7.87 -3.96
CA PHE A 103 3.39 -6.72 -3.13
C PHE A 103 3.50 -5.38 -3.87
N LEU A 104 4.37 -5.28 -4.87
CA LEU A 104 4.57 -4.03 -5.61
C LEU A 104 3.41 -3.69 -6.57
N LYS A 105 2.43 -4.57 -6.72
CA LYS A 105 1.19 -4.30 -7.46
C LYS A 105 0.39 -3.14 -6.86
N ILE A 106 0.47 -2.93 -5.54
CA ILE A 106 -0.21 -1.80 -4.89
C ILE A 106 0.33 -0.43 -5.32
N LEU A 107 1.50 -0.36 -5.94
CA LEU A 107 2.07 0.86 -6.50
C LEU A 107 1.51 1.20 -7.89
N ASP A 108 0.78 0.29 -8.51
CA ASP A 108 0.05 0.53 -9.75
C ASP A 108 -1.42 0.82 -9.44
N LYS A 109 -1.92 1.99 -9.84
CA LYS A 109 -3.30 2.40 -9.58
C LYS A 109 -4.32 1.43 -10.17
N GLY A 110 -4.07 0.89 -11.36
CA GLY A 110 -4.99 -0.04 -12.02
C GLY A 110 -5.13 -1.35 -11.24
N GLU A 111 -4.00 -1.91 -10.81
CA GLU A 111 -4.00 -3.12 -9.99
C GLU A 111 -4.58 -2.85 -8.58
N LEU A 112 -4.25 -1.71 -7.96
CA LEU A 112 -4.80 -1.33 -6.67
C LEU A 112 -6.33 -1.17 -6.72
N LYS A 113 -6.88 -0.57 -7.78
CA LYS A 113 -8.34 -0.48 -7.99
C LYS A 113 -8.99 -1.86 -8.10
N LYS A 114 -8.38 -2.79 -8.84
CA LYS A 114 -8.87 -4.18 -8.92
C LYS A 114 -8.90 -4.84 -7.56
N ILE A 115 -7.85 -4.67 -6.77
CA ILE A 115 -7.77 -5.16 -5.40
C ILE A 115 -8.89 -4.54 -4.55
N ILE A 116 -9.08 -3.22 -4.58
CA ILE A 116 -10.14 -2.53 -3.83
C ILE A 116 -11.52 -3.09 -4.18
N HIS A 117 -11.83 -3.22 -5.48
CA HIS A 117 -13.14 -3.71 -5.90
C HIS A 117 -13.40 -5.18 -5.52
N SER A 118 -12.38 -6.04 -5.58
CA SER A 118 -12.49 -7.47 -5.25
C SER A 118 -12.39 -7.79 -3.76
N SER A 119 -11.98 -6.82 -2.92
CA SER A 119 -11.79 -7.03 -1.48
C SER A 119 -13.11 -7.09 -0.71
N GLU A 120 -13.10 -7.75 0.44
CA GLU A 120 -14.14 -7.65 1.45
C GLU A 120 -13.87 -6.47 2.38
N ILE A 121 -14.93 -5.74 2.77
CA ILE A 121 -14.82 -4.62 3.70
C ILE A 121 -15.01 -5.12 5.13
N GLU A 122 -14.07 -4.78 5.98
CA GLU A 122 -14.12 -4.94 7.44
C GLU A 122 -13.85 -3.59 8.11
N TYR A 123 -14.37 -3.39 9.33
CA TYR A 123 -14.06 -2.20 10.13
C TYR A 123 -13.22 -2.61 11.32
N ILE A 124 -12.01 -2.08 11.43
CA ILE A 124 -11.08 -2.38 12.52
C ILE A 124 -10.63 -1.07 13.18
N ASN A 125 -10.93 -0.89 14.47
CA ASN A 125 -10.49 0.29 15.23
C ASN A 125 -10.73 1.63 14.53
N ASN A 126 -11.96 1.84 14.03
CA ASN A 126 -12.37 3.06 13.32
C ASN A 126 -11.66 3.31 11.98
N LYS A 127 -11.08 2.26 11.37
CA LYS A 127 -10.47 2.27 10.04
C LYS A 127 -11.24 1.35 9.12
N ILE A 128 -11.20 1.64 7.82
CA ILE A 128 -11.68 0.73 6.79
C ILE A 128 -10.54 -0.26 6.50
N SER A 129 -10.81 -1.54 6.64
CA SER A 129 -9.91 -2.62 6.27
C SER A 129 -10.47 -3.34 5.06
N LEU A 130 -9.71 -3.40 3.98
CA LEU A 130 -10.04 -4.18 2.80
C LEU A 130 -9.23 -5.46 2.81
N LYS A 131 -9.91 -6.61 2.98
CA LYS A 131 -9.31 -7.93 2.94
C LYS A 131 -9.30 -8.45 1.52
N TYR A 132 -8.13 -8.73 1.00
CA TYR A 132 -7.89 -9.30 -0.31
C TYR A 132 -7.13 -10.62 -0.19
N ILE A 133 -7.52 -11.62 -0.97
CA ILE A 133 -6.79 -12.89 -1.07
C ILE A 133 -6.24 -12.97 -2.49
N ASP A 134 -4.92 -13.07 -2.62
CA ASP A 134 -4.27 -13.15 -3.93
C ASP A 134 -4.36 -14.57 -4.55
N SER A 135 -3.87 -14.71 -5.78
CA SER A 135 -3.86 -15.99 -6.50
C SER A 135 -2.96 -17.08 -5.87
N LYS A 136 -2.16 -16.72 -4.86
CA LYS A 136 -1.31 -17.63 -4.10
C LYS A 136 -1.85 -17.90 -2.70
N ASN A 137 -3.11 -17.55 -2.43
CA ASN A 137 -3.76 -17.62 -1.13
C ASN A 137 -3.08 -16.78 -0.03
N GLN A 138 -2.34 -15.73 -0.40
CA GLN A 138 -1.84 -14.76 0.57
C GLN A 138 -2.95 -13.78 0.91
N THR A 139 -3.18 -13.58 2.21
CA THR A 139 -4.14 -12.58 2.69
C THR A 139 -3.42 -11.24 2.86
N ILE A 140 -3.99 -10.20 2.26
CA ILE A 140 -3.52 -8.82 2.33
C ILE A 140 -4.65 -7.99 2.91
N PHE A 141 -4.36 -7.21 3.95
CA PHE A 141 -5.27 -6.21 4.48
C PHE A 141 -4.75 -4.83 4.09
N LEU A 142 -5.54 -4.06 3.35
CA LEU A 142 -5.27 -2.65 3.08
C LEU A 142 -6.07 -1.80 4.07
N LEU A 143 -5.39 -0.91 4.78
CA LEU A 143 -5.99 -0.05 5.79
C LEU A 143 -6.19 1.36 5.23
N PHE A 144 -7.41 1.88 5.37
CA PHE A 144 -7.75 3.24 4.94
C PHE A 144 -8.36 4.05 6.08
N ASP A 145 -8.14 5.35 6.05
CA ASP A 145 -8.86 6.28 6.92
C ASP A 145 -10.32 6.37 6.48
N LYS A 146 -11.25 6.35 7.44
CA LYS A 146 -12.68 6.35 7.13
C LYS A 146 -13.22 7.70 6.65
N ASN A 147 -12.50 8.80 6.91
CA ASN A 147 -12.96 10.15 6.59
C ASN A 147 -12.28 10.68 5.32
N SER A 148 -10.94 10.54 5.24
CA SER A 148 -10.17 11.00 4.08
C SER A 148 -10.03 9.95 2.99
N PHE A 149 -10.31 8.68 3.28
CA PHE A 149 -10.08 7.52 2.40
C PHE A 149 -8.62 7.35 1.98
N ASP A 150 -7.69 7.93 2.73
CA ASP A 150 -6.26 7.79 2.50
C ASP A 150 -5.77 6.42 2.95
N LEU A 151 -4.81 5.86 2.20
CA LEU A 151 -4.14 4.63 2.58
C LEU A 151 -3.30 4.85 3.83
N LEU A 152 -3.58 4.11 4.90
CA LEU A 152 -2.86 4.11 6.17
C LEU A 152 -1.82 3.00 6.28
N GLY A 153 -1.80 2.09 5.31
CA GLY A 153 -0.86 0.98 5.30
C GLY A 153 -1.47 -0.34 4.90
N TRP A 154 -0.73 -1.40 5.18
CA TRP A 154 -1.14 -2.77 4.87
C TRP A 154 -0.53 -3.78 5.83
N LEU A 155 -1.19 -4.95 5.93
CA LEU A 155 -0.67 -6.14 6.61
C LEU A 155 -0.66 -7.29 5.60
N ILE A 156 0.42 -8.05 5.59
CA ILE A 156 0.59 -9.22 4.72
C ILE A 156 1.20 -10.34 5.54
N ASN A 157 0.67 -11.54 5.41
CA ASN A 157 1.36 -12.73 5.87
C ASN A 157 2.22 -13.28 4.73
N ASP A 158 3.50 -13.42 4.96
CA ASP A 158 4.40 -14.02 3.98
C ASP A 158 4.19 -15.54 3.87
N GLN A 159 4.89 -16.19 2.94
CA GLN A 159 4.81 -17.64 2.72
C GLN A 159 5.26 -18.49 3.93
N PHE A 160 5.93 -17.88 4.91
CA PHE A 160 6.36 -18.51 6.16
C PHE A 160 5.44 -18.15 7.33
N ASN A 161 4.29 -17.53 7.05
CA ASN A 161 3.32 -17.03 8.02
C ASN A 161 3.88 -15.93 8.94
N ASN A 162 4.91 -15.20 8.51
CA ASN A 162 5.37 -14.00 9.20
C ASN A 162 4.45 -12.83 8.84
N GLU A 163 3.98 -12.14 9.85
CA GLU A 163 3.23 -10.90 9.64
C GLU A 163 4.19 -9.76 9.29
N ILE A 164 3.97 -9.14 8.14
CA ILE A 164 4.60 -7.90 7.72
C ILE A 164 3.55 -6.80 7.82
N LYS A 165 3.76 -5.88 8.73
CA LYS A 165 2.92 -4.70 8.92
C LYS A 165 3.66 -3.47 8.45
N PHE A 166 3.08 -2.73 7.53
CA PHE A 166 3.61 -1.47 7.02
C PHE A 166 2.57 -0.38 7.23
N LEU A 167 2.85 0.54 8.15
CA LEU A 167 1.98 1.68 8.45
C LEU A 167 2.59 2.94 7.89
N ILE A 168 1.76 3.79 7.31
CA ILE A 168 2.17 5.07 6.73
C ILE A 168 1.46 6.22 7.42
N ASN A 169 2.15 7.35 7.49
CA ASN A 169 1.60 8.64 7.87
C ASN A 169 1.90 9.62 6.74
N ILE A 170 0.85 10.09 6.08
CA ILE A 170 0.96 10.98 4.92
C ILE A 170 1.38 12.37 5.40
N ASN A 171 2.50 12.87 4.90
CA ASN A 171 3.02 14.21 5.17
C ASN A 171 2.45 15.23 4.17
N SER A 172 2.36 14.83 2.89
CA SER A 172 1.77 15.68 1.82
C SER A 172 1.39 14.85 0.60
N LYS A 173 0.47 15.39 -0.22
CA LYS A 173 0.04 14.81 -1.50
C LYS A 173 0.19 15.81 -2.63
N ASN A 174 0.35 15.30 -3.84
CA ASN A 174 0.32 16.03 -5.12
C ASN A 174 1.39 17.14 -5.22
N ASN A 175 2.52 16.94 -4.55
CA ASN A 175 3.66 17.84 -4.68
C ASN A 175 4.36 17.62 -6.02
N VAL A 176 4.92 18.69 -6.57
CA VAL A 176 5.82 18.62 -7.72
C VAL A 176 7.07 17.84 -7.34
N ILE A 177 7.42 16.84 -8.12
CA ILE A 177 8.58 15.97 -7.89
C ILE A 177 9.60 16.17 -8.99
N GLU A 178 10.86 16.37 -8.62
CA GLU A 178 11.96 16.50 -9.56
C GLU A 178 12.13 15.23 -10.40
N LYS A 179 12.41 15.41 -11.70
CA LYS A 179 12.52 14.35 -12.69
C LYS A 179 13.52 13.25 -12.32
N ASP A 180 14.58 13.62 -11.60
CA ASP A 180 15.71 12.73 -11.28
C ASP A 180 15.57 12.00 -9.94
N THR A 181 14.52 12.29 -9.18
CA THR A 181 14.28 11.73 -7.84
C THR A 181 14.30 10.19 -7.80
N PHE A 182 13.84 9.54 -8.86
CA PHE A 182 13.73 8.09 -8.96
C PHE A 182 14.78 7.45 -9.87
N LYS A 183 15.90 8.13 -10.12
CA LYS A 183 17.02 7.54 -10.87
C LYS A 183 17.70 6.45 -10.06
N HIS A 184 17.90 5.30 -10.69
CA HIS A 184 18.71 4.24 -10.11
C HIS A 184 20.17 4.68 -10.01
N PRO A 185 20.89 4.29 -8.95
CA PRO A 185 22.35 4.48 -8.88
C PRO A 185 23.03 3.88 -10.11
N LYS A 186 24.07 4.55 -10.60
CA LYS A 186 24.88 3.96 -11.69
C LYS A 186 25.64 2.75 -11.16
N PHE A 187 25.78 1.72 -11.99
CA PHE A 187 26.74 0.66 -11.73
C PHE A 187 28.15 1.30 -11.68
N ASN A 188 28.81 1.23 -10.54
CA ASN A 188 30.25 1.43 -10.49
C ASN A 188 30.87 0.06 -10.80
N ASN A 189 31.31 -0.11 -12.02
CA ASN A 189 32.19 -1.23 -12.42
C ASN A 189 33.53 -1.11 -11.68
#